data_c81a3ab5617c105f2db75ce851382586
#
_entry.id   c81a3ab5617c105f2db75ce851382586
#
_cell.length_a   1.000
_cell.length_b   1.000
_cell.length_c   1.000
_cell.angle_alpha   90.00
_cell.angle_beta   90.00
_cell.angle_gamma   90.00
#
_symmetry.space_group_name_H-M   'P 1'
#
loop_
_entity.id
_entity.type
_entity.pdbx_description
1 polymer ?
#
loop_
_entity_poly.entity_id
_entity_poly.type
_entity_poly.pdbx_seq_one_letter_code
_entity_poly.pdbx_strand_id
1 'polypeptide(L)'
;MSKLAGKSAVVTGASKGIGAGIAKALAAEGAAVAVNYASDKAGADKVVAEIVAAGGKAIAVQGSVAKEEDIVRLFEETRNVFGGVDILVNNAGVYAFSPIEEVVEADYRRQFDTNVLGVLLATREAAKRFGPDGGAVINISSAATTVDIPTASVYTATKAAVDSITRVLAKELGPRKIRVNAISPGAVETEGTHAVGIIGSDLEAQMIAQTPLGRLGQPSDIAPVAVFLASPESFWITGEIIAVAGGNR
;
A
#
# COMPACT_ATOMS: atom_id res chain seq x y z
N MET A 1 -23.63 9.48 -1.02
CA MET A 1 -23.59 8.33 -0.07
C MET A 1 -22.14 7.90 0.05
N SER A 2 -21.71 7.56 1.26
CA SER A 2 -20.34 7.08 1.53
C SER A 2 -20.15 5.71 0.87
N LYS A 3 -19.11 5.57 0.04
CA LYS A 3 -18.87 4.37 -0.80
C LYS A 3 -18.47 3.13 0.01
N LEU A 4 -17.95 3.34 1.22
CA LEU A 4 -17.37 2.29 2.07
C LEU A 4 -18.03 2.24 3.45
N ALA A 5 -19.28 2.76 3.57
CA ALA A 5 -20.00 2.74 4.83
C ALA A 5 -20.15 1.30 5.38
N GLY A 6 -19.79 1.11 6.65
CA GLY A 6 -19.86 -0.18 7.33
C GLY A 6 -18.74 -1.16 6.97
N LYS A 7 -17.78 -0.78 6.12
CA LYS A 7 -16.60 -1.56 5.78
C LYS A 7 -15.46 -1.32 6.77
N SER A 8 -14.59 -2.32 6.92
CA SER A 8 -13.36 -2.18 7.70
C SER A 8 -12.13 -2.49 6.85
N ALA A 9 -11.09 -1.68 7.02
CA ALA A 9 -9.88 -1.73 6.23
C ALA A 9 -8.63 -1.88 7.11
N VAL A 10 -7.69 -2.67 6.64
CA VAL A 10 -6.31 -2.70 7.15
C VAL A 10 -5.41 -2.02 6.12
N VAL A 11 -4.64 -1.01 6.54
CA VAL A 11 -3.64 -0.35 5.69
C VAL A 11 -2.27 -0.53 6.34
N THR A 12 -1.39 -1.30 5.69
CA THR A 12 -0.05 -1.57 6.21
C THR A 12 0.91 -0.41 5.91
N GLY A 13 1.80 -0.10 6.87
CA GLY A 13 2.76 1.00 6.72
C GLY A 13 2.08 2.37 6.55
N ALA A 14 1.02 2.64 7.31
CA ALA A 14 0.14 3.78 7.11
C ALA A 14 0.43 4.98 8.04
N SER A 15 1.59 5.02 8.70
CA SER A 15 1.96 6.15 9.57
C SER A 15 2.31 7.44 8.81
N LYS A 16 2.58 7.35 7.49
CA LYS A 16 2.96 8.49 6.63
C LYS A 16 2.78 8.19 5.15
N GLY A 17 3.03 9.18 4.29
CA GLY A 17 3.08 9.06 2.83
C GLY A 17 1.81 8.51 2.20
N ILE A 18 1.98 7.64 1.22
CA ILE A 18 0.89 7.05 0.44
C ILE A 18 -0.09 6.29 1.35
N GLY A 19 0.44 5.49 2.29
CA GLY A 19 -0.40 4.72 3.21
C GLY A 19 -1.28 5.58 4.10
N ALA A 20 -0.76 6.68 4.64
CA ALA A 20 -1.54 7.64 5.42
C ALA A 20 -2.60 8.34 4.57
N GLY A 21 -2.25 8.72 3.33
CA GLY A 21 -3.21 9.29 2.38
C GLY A 21 -4.37 8.35 2.08
N ILE A 22 -4.06 7.07 1.82
CA ILE A 22 -5.06 6.02 1.57
C ILE A 22 -5.92 5.79 2.81
N ALA A 23 -5.32 5.65 4.00
CA ALA A 23 -6.05 5.43 5.25
C ALA A 23 -7.09 6.54 5.50
N LYS A 24 -6.68 7.81 5.34
CA LYS A 24 -7.57 8.97 5.48
C LYS A 24 -8.68 8.97 4.44
N ALA A 25 -8.39 8.66 3.18
CA ALA A 25 -9.38 8.63 2.12
C ALA A 25 -10.41 7.50 2.29
N LEU A 26 -9.98 6.29 2.69
CA LEU A 26 -10.89 5.19 3.00
C LEU A 26 -11.82 5.56 4.17
N ALA A 27 -11.29 6.20 5.22
CA ALA A 27 -12.07 6.66 6.35
C ALA A 27 -13.08 7.76 5.98
N ALA A 28 -12.71 8.70 5.12
CA ALA A 28 -13.60 9.74 4.60
C ALA A 28 -14.79 9.16 3.82
N GLU A 29 -14.59 8.00 3.18
CA GLU A 29 -15.64 7.23 2.51
C GLU A 29 -16.37 6.25 3.43
N GLY A 30 -16.16 6.36 4.75
CA GLY A 30 -16.93 5.66 5.79
C GLY A 30 -16.38 4.32 6.24
N ALA A 31 -15.20 3.91 5.80
CA ALA A 31 -14.55 2.73 6.34
C ALA A 31 -13.98 2.97 7.75
N ALA A 32 -14.01 1.95 8.59
CA ALA A 32 -13.20 1.91 9.81
C ALA A 32 -11.80 1.40 9.48
N VAL A 33 -10.73 2.10 9.90
CA VAL A 33 -9.38 1.85 9.40
C VAL A 33 -8.40 1.46 10.50
N ALA A 34 -7.76 0.30 10.35
CA ALA A 34 -6.57 -0.07 11.12
C ALA A 34 -5.32 0.51 10.41
N VAL A 35 -4.71 1.49 11.04
CA VAL A 35 -3.47 2.16 10.63
C VAL A 35 -2.30 1.36 11.19
N ASN A 36 -1.72 0.47 10.38
CA ASN A 36 -0.56 -0.30 10.81
C ASN A 36 0.73 0.50 10.65
N TYR A 37 1.62 0.32 11.60
CA TYR A 37 2.98 0.88 11.59
C TYR A 37 3.98 -0.11 12.19
N ALA A 38 5.24 -0.05 11.77
CA ALA A 38 6.31 -0.86 12.34
C ALA A 38 6.99 -0.15 13.54
N SER A 39 7.45 1.08 13.34
CA SER A 39 8.24 1.83 14.34
C SER A 39 7.77 3.27 14.57
N ASP A 40 7.09 3.89 13.60
CA ASP A 40 6.66 5.28 13.67
C ASP A 40 5.28 5.41 14.34
N LYS A 41 5.25 5.26 15.67
CA LYS A 41 4.04 5.38 16.48
C LYS A 41 3.43 6.79 16.40
N ALA A 42 4.27 7.82 16.46
CA ALA A 42 3.80 9.20 16.47
C ALA A 42 3.09 9.55 15.15
N GLY A 43 3.63 9.09 14.01
CA GLY A 43 2.98 9.26 12.70
C GLY A 43 1.65 8.52 12.63
N ALA A 44 1.57 7.28 13.12
CA ALA A 44 0.33 6.50 13.15
C ALA A 44 -0.73 7.15 14.05
N ASP A 45 -0.36 7.59 15.25
CA ASP A 45 -1.27 8.29 16.18
C ASP A 45 -1.80 9.59 15.56
N LYS A 46 -0.95 10.34 14.84
CA LYS A 46 -1.36 11.53 14.10
C LYS A 46 -2.41 11.21 13.03
N VAL A 47 -2.18 10.16 12.22
CA VAL A 47 -3.14 9.74 11.19
C VAL A 47 -4.47 9.34 11.81
N VAL A 48 -4.45 8.57 12.91
CA VAL A 48 -5.66 8.19 13.64
C VAL A 48 -6.40 9.43 14.17
N ALA A 49 -5.67 10.38 14.79
CA ALA A 49 -6.27 11.61 15.31
C ALA A 49 -6.93 12.45 14.21
N GLU A 50 -6.28 12.58 13.03
CA GLU A 50 -6.84 13.28 11.87
C GLU A 50 -8.12 12.61 11.35
N ILE A 51 -8.13 11.26 11.27
CA ILE A 51 -9.33 10.51 10.87
C ILE A 51 -10.47 10.71 11.86
N VAL A 52 -10.19 10.61 13.15
CA VAL A 52 -11.21 10.77 14.21
C VAL A 52 -11.73 12.20 14.26
N ALA A 53 -10.86 13.20 14.13
CA ALA A 53 -11.27 14.61 14.06
C ALA A 53 -12.18 14.92 12.86
N ALA A 54 -12.02 14.18 11.75
CA ALA A 54 -12.90 14.26 10.57
C ALA A 54 -14.19 13.41 10.72
N GLY A 55 -14.45 12.81 11.89
CA GLY A 55 -15.65 12.00 12.17
C GLY A 55 -15.54 10.53 11.74
N GLY A 56 -14.38 10.09 11.28
CA GLY A 56 -14.11 8.70 10.90
C GLY A 56 -13.75 7.81 12.11
N LYS A 57 -13.50 6.52 11.83
CA LYS A 57 -13.08 5.54 12.85
C LYS A 57 -11.72 4.97 12.47
N ALA A 58 -10.76 5.02 13.38
CA ALA A 58 -9.45 4.42 13.16
C ALA A 58 -8.81 3.95 14.47
N ILE A 59 -7.92 2.96 14.36
CA ILE A 59 -7.00 2.53 15.41
C ILE A 59 -5.59 2.44 14.86
N ALA A 60 -4.58 2.67 15.70
CA ALA A 60 -3.18 2.43 15.37
C ALA A 60 -2.77 1.05 15.89
N VAL A 61 -2.21 0.20 15.03
CA VAL A 61 -1.76 -1.15 15.40
C VAL A 61 -0.29 -1.33 15.01
N GLN A 62 0.56 -1.55 16.01
CA GLN A 62 1.98 -1.80 15.79
C GLN A 62 2.22 -3.23 15.28
N GLY A 63 3.06 -3.39 14.28
CA GLY A 63 3.50 -4.70 13.82
C GLY A 63 4.33 -4.61 12.53
N SER A 64 5.34 -5.47 12.45
CA SER A 64 6.14 -5.64 11.23
C SER A 64 5.44 -6.59 10.28
N VAL A 65 5.25 -6.19 9.01
CA VAL A 65 4.66 -7.07 7.99
C VAL A 65 5.57 -8.27 7.64
N ALA A 66 6.86 -8.19 7.97
CA ALA A 66 7.82 -9.28 7.79
C ALA A 66 7.73 -10.35 8.89
N LYS A 67 6.85 -10.17 9.90
CA LYS A 67 6.67 -11.11 11.01
C LYS A 67 5.26 -11.65 11.04
N GLU A 68 5.13 -12.97 10.96
CA GLU A 68 3.83 -13.64 10.91
C GLU A 68 2.98 -13.36 12.16
N GLU A 69 3.58 -13.42 13.35
CA GLU A 69 2.88 -13.15 14.61
C GLU A 69 2.31 -11.73 14.68
N ASP A 70 3.04 -10.73 14.15
CA ASP A 70 2.59 -9.35 14.12
C ASP A 70 1.41 -9.15 13.15
N ILE A 71 1.44 -9.84 12.00
CA ILE A 71 0.33 -9.83 11.04
C ILE A 71 -0.91 -10.50 11.64
N VAL A 72 -0.78 -11.66 12.25
CA VAL A 72 -1.93 -12.33 12.91
C VAL A 72 -2.57 -11.40 13.94
N ARG A 73 -1.76 -10.78 14.82
CA ARG A 73 -2.21 -9.82 15.83
C ARG A 73 -2.90 -8.61 15.21
N LEU A 74 -2.33 -8.02 14.14
CA LEU A 74 -2.93 -6.88 13.43
C LEU A 74 -4.38 -7.18 13.00
N PHE A 75 -4.60 -8.33 12.39
CA PHE A 75 -5.92 -8.72 11.92
C PHE A 75 -6.87 -9.11 13.06
N GLU A 76 -6.37 -9.66 14.16
CA GLU A 76 -7.17 -9.97 15.34
C GLU A 76 -7.62 -8.69 16.05
N GLU A 77 -6.74 -7.72 16.27
CA GLU A 77 -7.08 -6.43 16.84
C GLU A 77 -8.09 -5.68 15.98
N THR A 78 -7.89 -5.68 14.65
CA THR A 78 -8.83 -5.06 13.71
C THR A 78 -10.22 -5.68 13.83
N ARG A 79 -10.30 -7.02 13.82
CA ARG A 79 -11.57 -7.73 13.96
C ARG A 79 -12.25 -7.49 15.31
N ASN A 80 -11.47 -7.46 16.39
CA ASN A 80 -12.01 -7.24 17.74
C ASN A 80 -12.64 -5.86 17.89
N VAL A 81 -12.08 -4.83 17.22
CA VAL A 81 -12.57 -3.45 17.33
C VAL A 81 -13.66 -3.15 16.29
N PHE A 82 -13.53 -3.66 15.06
CA PHE A 82 -14.43 -3.30 13.96
C PHE A 82 -15.38 -4.43 13.51
N GLY A 83 -15.25 -5.62 14.07
CA GLY A 83 -16.13 -6.76 13.80
C GLY A 83 -15.72 -7.61 12.60
N GLY A 84 -14.87 -7.13 11.70
CA GLY A 84 -14.46 -7.85 10.49
C GLY A 84 -13.32 -7.16 9.75
N VAL A 85 -13.01 -7.68 8.57
CA VAL A 85 -12.10 -7.06 7.60
C VAL A 85 -12.70 -7.24 6.21
N ASP A 86 -12.82 -6.17 5.43
CA ASP A 86 -13.35 -6.15 4.07
C ASP A 86 -12.31 -5.70 3.05
N ILE A 87 -11.33 -4.91 3.49
CA ILE A 87 -10.35 -4.26 2.63
C ILE A 87 -8.97 -4.44 3.23
N LEU A 88 -8.01 -4.86 2.40
CA LEU A 88 -6.59 -4.87 2.73
C LEU A 88 -5.84 -3.98 1.74
N VAL A 89 -5.05 -3.04 2.25
CA VAL A 89 -4.07 -2.29 1.46
C VAL A 89 -2.67 -2.67 1.90
N ASN A 90 -1.97 -3.41 1.06
CA ASN A 90 -0.57 -3.77 1.22
C ASN A 90 0.30 -2.60 0.72
N ASN A 91 0.54 -1.63 1.62
CA ASN A 91 1.33 -0.44 1.31
C ASN A 91 2.72 -0.47 1.98
N ALA A 92 2.90 -1.20 3.09
CA ALA A 92 4.21 -1.30 3.72
C ALA A 92 5.29 -1.72 2.72
N GLY A 93 6.36 -0.95 2.65
CA GLY A 93 7.45 -1.22 1.75
C GLY A 93 8.71 -0.44 2.13
N VAL A 94 9.83 -1.01 1.77
CA VAL A 94 11.15 -0.42 1.94
C VAL A 94 11.90 -0.48 0.62
N TYR A 95 12.85 0.41 0.44
CA TYR A 95 13.74 0.44 -0.71
C TYR A 95 15.19 0.70 -0.26
N ALA A 96 16.12 0.22 -1.04
CA ALA A 96 17.51 0.63 -1.05
C ALA A 96 17.98 0.56 -2.50
N PHE A 97 18.80 1.52 -2.87
CA PHE A 97 19.39 1.62 -4.20
C PHE A 97 20.90 1.45 -4.06
N SER A 98 21.47 0.55 -4.86
CA SER A 98 22.91 0.30 -4.88
C SER A 98 23.34 -0.23 -6.24
N PRO A 99 24.54 0.11 -6.73
CA PRO A 99 25.16 -0.57 -7.87
C PRO A 99 25.19 -2.07 -7.63
N ILE A 100 25.19 -2.89 -8.71
CA ILE A 100 25.13 -4.34 -8.58
C ILE A 100 26.27 -4.94 -7.76
N GLU A 101 27.44 -4.30 -7.82
CA GLU A 101 28.65 -4.72 -7.10
C GLU A 101 28.55 -4.50 -5.59
N GLU A 102 27.63 -3.64 -5.16
CA GLU A 102 27.43 -3.24 -3.76
C GLU A 102 26.18 -3.88 -3.13
N VAL A 103 25.48 -4.74 -3.85
CA VAL A 103 24.30 -5.43 -3.32
C VAL A 103 24.71 -6.36 -2.19
N VAL A 104 24.13 -6.16 -1.00
CA VAL A 104 24.38 -6.99 0.17
C VAL A 104 23.15 -7.84 0.52
N GLU A 105 23.38 -9.06 1.00
CA GLU A 105 22.31 -10.01 1.36
C GLU A 105 21.33 -9.41 2.39
N ALA A 106 21.81 -8.64 3.34
CA ALA A 106 20.96 -8.04 4.38
C ALA A 106 19.91 -7.09 3.79
N ASP A 107 20.28 -6.25 2.80
CA ASP A 107 19.34 -5.35 2.12
C ASP A 107 18.39 -6.09 1.20
N TYR A 108 18.87 -7.13 0.50
CA TYR A 108 18.02 -8.03 -0.26
C TYR A 108 16.94 -8.65 0.63
N ARG A 109 17.34 -9.30 1.75
CA ARG A 109 16.38 -9.91 2.67
C ARG A 109 15.40 -8.89 3.23
N ARG A 110 15.88 -7.75 3.71
CA ARG A 110 15.02 -6.68 4.25
C ARG A 110 13.95 -6.23 3.24
N GLN A 111 14.34 -6.08 1.96
CA GLN A 111 13.40 -5.67 0.92
C GLN A 111 12.43 -6.80 0.56
N PHE A 112 12.88 -8.02 0.37
CA PHE A 112 12.01 -9.15 0.03
C PHE A 112 11.09 -9.54 1.20
N ASP A 113 11.59 -9.56 2.43
CA ASP A 113 10.77 -9.89 3.60
C ASP A 113 9.66 -8.85 3.82
N THR A 114 9.95 -7.57 3.62
CA THR A 114 8.94 -6.52 3.78
C THR A 114 8.00 -6.45 2.57
N ASN A 115 8.56 -6.33 1.35
CA ASN A 115 7.79 -5.98 0.17
C ASN A 115 7.07 -7.18 -0.48
N VAL A 116 7.55 -8.41 -0.24
CA VAL A 116 7.03 -9.63 -0.89
C VAL A 116 6.41 -10.57 0.15
N LEU A 117 7.19 -11.03 1.12
CA LEU A 117 6.67 -11.92 2.16
C LEU A 117 5.54 -11.24 2.94
N GLY A 118 5.71 -9.96 3.30
CA GLY A 118 4.69 -9.18 4.00
C GLY A 118 3.36 -9.10 3.23
N VAL A 119 3.41 -8.92 1.91
CA VAL A 119 2.21 -8.94 1.05
C VAL A 119 1.51 -10.29 1.09
N LEU A 120 2.26 -11.38 1.01
CA LEU A 120 1.72 -12.74 1.06
C LEU A 120 1.10 -13.06 2.43
N LEU A 121 1.80 -12.75 3.52
CA LEU A 121 1.32 -12.99 4.88
C LEU A 121 0.04 -12.18 5.18
N ALA A 122 0.04 -10.89 4.87
CA ALA A 122 -1.13 -10.04 5.11
C ALA A 122 -2.32 -10.46 4.24
N THR A 123 -2.10 -10.82 2.97
CA THR A 123 -3.17 -11.29 2.09
C THR A 123 -3.72 -12.64 2.54
N ARG A 124 -2.86 -13.55 2.99
CA ARG A 124 -3.28 -14.82 3.60
C ARG A 124 -4.21 -14.60 4.80
N GLU A 125 -3.84 -13.70 5.72
CA GLU A 125 -4.64 -13.42 6.91
C GLU A 125 -5.95 -12.68 6.58
N ALA A 126 -5.93 -11.76 5.62
CA ALA A 126 -7.13 -11.12 5.10
C ALA A 126 -8.09 -12.15 4.48
N ALA A 127 -7.55 -13.01 3.61
CA ALA A 127 -8.34 -14.05 2.94
C ALA A 127 -9.02 -15.00 3.92
N LYS A 128 -8.41 -15.34 5.06
CA LYS A 128 -9.04 -16.16 6.11
C LYS A 128 -10.20 -15.45 6.80
N ARG A 129 -10.26 -14.12 6.77
CA ARG A 129 -11.19 -13.29 7.56
C ARG A 129 -12.23 -12.54 6.73
N PHE A 130 -12.07 -12.47 5.41
CA PHE A 130 -13.10 -11.93 4.54
C PHE A 130 -14.38 -12.78 4.62
N GLY A 131 -15.51 -12.08 4.71
CA GLY A 131 -16.85 -12.71 4.80
C GLY A 131 -17.30 -13.33 3.47
N PRO A 132 -18.55 -13.86 3.44
CA PRO A 132 -19.11 -14.52 2.26
C PRO A 132 -19.33 -13.56 1.06
N ASP A 133 -19.35 -12.26 1.31
CA ASP A 133 -19.47 -11.23 0.27
C ASP A 133 -18.14 -10.90 -0.40
N GLY A 134 -17.06 -11.55 0.04
CA GLY A 134 -15.72 -11.36 -0.49
C GLY A 134 -14.99 -10.17 0.14
N GLY A 135 -14.11 -9.53 -0.65
CA GLY A 135 -13.31 -8.40 -0.18
C GLY A 135 -12.44 -7.78 -1.28
N ALA A 136 -11.68 -6.77 -0.91
CA ALA A 136 -10.74 -6.11 -1.81
C ALA A 136 -9.32 -6.11 -1.23
N VAL A 137 -8.37 -6.59 -2.01
CA VAL A 137 -6.93 -6.49 -1.74
C VAL A 137 -6.32 -5.51 -2.74
N ILE A 138 -5.61 -4.51 -2.24
CA ILE A 138 -4.94 -3.48 -3.03
C ILE A 138 -3.46 -3.51 -2.68
N ASN A 139 -2.62 -3.85 -3.63
CA ASN A 139 -1.19 -3.89 -3.47
C ASN A 139 -0.58 -2.58 -3.98
N ILE A 140 0.34 -1.98 -3.24
CA ILE A 140 1.11 -0.83 -3.74
C ILE A 140 2.39 -1.34 -4.38
N SER A 141 2.37 -1.35 -5.72
CA SER A 141 3.52 -1.66 -6.58
C SER A 141 4.38 -0.41 -6.82
N SER A 142 4.94 -0.25 -8.01
CA SER A 142 5.73 0.91 -8.41
C SER A 142 5.89 0.98 -9.93
N ALA A 143 5.89 2.16 -10.52
CA ALA A 143 6.27 2.38 -11.91
C ALA A 143 7.72 1.94 -12.20
N ALA A 144 8.55 1.74 -11.17
CA ALA A 144 9.88 1.15 -11.32
C ALA A 144 9.88 -0.24 -11.98
N THR A 145 8.72 -0.92 -12.06
CA THR A 145 8.59 -2.20 -12.79
C THR A 145 8.56 -2.04 -14.32
N THR A 146 8.38 -0.83 -14.81
CA THR A 146 8.29 -0.50 -16.24
C THR A 146 9.28 0.60 -16.65
N VAL A 147 9.80 1.36 -15.67
CA VAL A 147 10.84 2.37 -15.87
C VAL A 147 12.14 1.78 -15.33
N ASP A 148 13.11 1.51 -16.23
CA ASP A 148 14.38 0.91 -15.86
C ASP A 148 15.24 1.90 -15.09
N ILE A 149 15.23 1.80 -13.77
CA ILE A 149 15.97 2.68 -12.87
C ILE A 149 17.32 2.03 -12.52
N PRO A 150 18.46 2.59 -12.94
CA PRO A 150 19.78 2.11 -12.51
C PRO A 150 19.87 2.04 -10.98
N THR A 151 20.60 1.10 -10.45
CA THR A 151 20.79 0.85 -9.01
C THR A 151 19.56 0.31 -8.25
N ALA A 152 18.40 0.17 -8.89
CA ALA A 152 17.16 -0.26 -8.26
C ALA A 152 16.85 -1.77 -8.44
N SER A 153 17.82 -2.59 -8.85
CA SER A 153 17.59 -3.98 -9.27
C SER A 153 16.83 -4.82 -8.22
N VAL A 154 17.22 -4.74 -6.95
CA VAL A 154 16.55 -5.48 -5.87
C VAL A 154 15.14 -4.93 -5.62
N TYR A 155 15.01 -3.61 -5.51
CA TYR A 155 13.71 -2.97 -5.28
C TYR A 155 12.71 -3.29 -6.41
N THR A 156 13.13 -3.10 -7.65
CA THR A 156 12.31 -3.38 -8.84
C THR A 156 11.88 -4.85 -8.89
N ALA A 157 12.79 -5.78 -8.57
CA ALA A 157 12.46 -7.20 -8.48
C ALA A 157 11.38 -7.48 -7.44
N THR A 158 11.40 -6.81 -6.26
CA THR A 158 10.33 -6.96 -5.27
C THR A 158 8.98 -6.47 -5.80
N LYS A 159 8.95 -5.35 -6.53
CA LYS A 159 7.71 -4.79 -7.07
C LYS A 159 7.19 -5.60 -8.26
N ALA A 160 8.06 -6.13 -9.11
CA ALA A 160 7.67 -7.09 -10.15
C ALA A 160 7.09 -8.38 -9.55
N ALA A 161 7.63 -8.86 -8.42
CA ALA A 161 7.04 -9.96 -7.67
C ALA A 161 5.62 -9.64 -7.18
N VAL A 162 5.39 -8.43 -6.65
CA VAL A 162 4.05 -7.95 -6.22
C VAL A 162 3.07 -7.93 -7.40
N ASP A 163 3.50 -7.47 -8.59
CA ASP A 163 2.67 -7.48 -9.80
C ASP A 163 2.28 -8.91 -10.21
N SER A 164 3.22 -9.85 -10.15
CA SER A 164 2.94 -11.27 -10.41
C SER A 164 2.00 -11.88 -9.37
N ILE A 165 2.25 -11.64 -8.07
CA ILE A 165 1.40 -12.08 -6.96
C ILE A 165 -0.02 -11.55 -7.13
N THR A 166 -0.19 -10.29 -7.54
CA THR A 166 -1.50 -9.68 -7.79
C THR A 166 -2.30 -10.47 -8.81
N ARG A 167 -1.69 -10.80 -9.96
CA ARG A 167 -2.36 -11.56 -11.03
C ARG A 167 -2.71 -12.99 -10.62
N VAL A 168 -1.82 -13.65 -9.90
CA VAL A 168 -2.04 -15.04 -9.44
C VAL A 168 -3.16 -15.08 -8.41
N LEU A 169 -3.08 -14.23 -7.37
CA LEU A 169 -4.08 -14.21 -6.30
C LEU A 169 -5.46 -13.72 -6.77
N ALA A 170 -5.53 -12.88 -7.80
CA ALA A 170 -6.80 -12.51 -8.43
C ALA A 170 -7.55 -13.73 -8.99
N LYS A 171 -6.83 -14.68 -9.59
CA LYS A 171 -7.40 -15.93 -10.09
C LYS A 171 -7.75 -16.91 -8.97
N GLU A 172 -6.85 -17.04 -7.99
CA GLU A 172 -6.99 -17.97 -6.89
C GLU A 172 -8.18 -17.59 -5.96
N LEU A 173 -8.30 -16.29 -5.65
CA LEU A 173 -9.29 -15.79 -4.70
C LEU A 173 -10.61 -15.33 -5.35
N GLY A 174 -10.65 -15.19 -6.68
CA GLY A 174 -11.82 -14.78 -7.45
C GLY A 174 -13.08 -15.61 -7.18
N PRO A 175 -13.02 -16.97 -7.09
CA PRO A 175 -14.20 -17.80 -6.73
C PRO A 175 -14.81 -17.46 -5.37
N ARG A 176 -14.03 -16.81 -4.48
CA ARG A 176 -14.48 -16.32 -3.18
C ARG A 176 -14.91 -14.83 -3.21
N LYS A 177 -15.11 -14.26 -4.39
CA LYS A 177 -15.44 -12.84 -4.62
C LYS A 177 -14.41 -11.87 -4.03
N ILE A 178 -13.15 -12.30 -3.88
CA ILE A 178 -12.06 -11.44 -3.40
C ILE A 178 -11.34 -10.90 -4.62
N ARG A 179 -11.35 -9.59 -4.79
CA ARG A 179 -10.65 -8.90 -5.86
C ARG A 179 -9.24 -8.53 -5.39
N VAL A 180 -8.26 -8.74 -6.24
CA VAL A 180 -6.86 -8.40 -5.96
C VAL A 180 -6.32 -7.56 -7.09
N ASN A 181 -5.97 -6.30 -6.82
CA ASN A 181 -5.42 -5.37 -7.79
C ASN A 181 -4.18 -4.68 -7.22
N ALA A 182 -3.38 -4.08 -8.08
CA ALA A 182 -2.26 -3.24 -7.68
C ALA A 182 -2.42 -1.81 -8.21
N ILE A 183 -1.91 -0.86 -7.44
CA ILE A 183 -1.63 0.49 -7.89
C ILE A 183 -0.13 0.58 -8.08
N SER A 184 0.30 1.12 -9.21
CA SER A 184 1.70 1.36 -9.57
C SER A 184 1.97 2.88 -9.57
N PRO A 185 2.37 3.47 -8.42
CA PRO A 185 2.67 4.89 -8.35
C PRO A 185 3.94 5.23 -9.13
N GLY A 186 3.97 6.43 -9.72
CA GLY A 186 5.21 7.08 -10.15
C GLY A 186 5.99 7.66 -8.99
N ALA A 187 6.81 8.66 -9.26
CA ALA A 187 7.49 9.43 -8.22
C ALA A 187 6.46 10.26 -7.42
N VAL A 188 6.36 10.00 -6.12
CA VAL A 188 5.41 10.67 -5.20
C VAL A 188 6.18 11.36 -4.10
N GLU A 189 5.86 12.62 -3.85
CA GLU A 189 6.41 13.38 -2.72
C GLU A 189 5.83 12.85 -1.41
N THR A 190 6.70 12.41 -0.53
CA THR A 190 6.36 11.82 0.78
C THR A 190 7.43 12.19 1.80
N GLU A 191 7.15 12.00 3.08
CA GLU A 191 8.18 12.14 4.11
C GLU A 191 9.40 11.21 3.86
N GLY A 192 9.19 10.08 3.18
CA GLY A 192 10.27 9.18 2.79
C GLY A 192 11.19 9.78 1.73
N THR A 193 10.65 10.44 0.69
CA THR A 193 11.44 11.10 -0.36
C THR A 193 12.17 12.35 0.15
N HIS A 194 11.59 13.05 1.13
CA HIS A 194 12.28 14.12 1.86
C HIS A 194 13.46 13.58 2.69
N ALA A 195 13.23 12.48 3.44
CA ALA A 195 14.26 11.90 4.33
C ALA A 195 15.49 11.38 3.58
N VAL A 196 15.34 10.91 2.35
CA VAL A 196 16.45 10.44 1.50
C VAL A 196 17.03 11.55 0.60
N GLY A 197 16.57 12.80 0.74
CA GLY A 197 17.13 13.97 0.05
C GLY A 197 16.81 14.05 -1.45
N ILE A 198 15.74 13.40 -1.91
CA ILE A 198 15.28 13.52 -3.30
C ILE A 198 14.67 14.91 -3.54
N ILE A 199 13.82 15.36 -2.60
CA ILE A 199 13.16 16.66 -2.73
C ILE A 199 14.17 17.79 -2.58
N GLY A 200 14.17 18.72 -3.55
CA GLY A 200 15.14 19.83 -3.66
C GLY A 200 16.45 19.46 -4.38
N SER A 201 16.56 18.23 -4.94
CA SER A 201 17.74 17.77 -5.66
C SER A 201 17.57 17.81 -7.18
N ASP A 202 18.69 17.67 -7.93
CA ASP A 202 18.65 17.50 -9.39
C ASP A 202 17.87 16.27 -9.83
N LEU A 203 17.79 15.25 -8.95
CA LEU A 203 17.01 14.04 -9.22
C LEU A 203 15.51 14.35 -9.23
N GLU A 204 15.03 15.23 -8.35
CA GLU A 204 13.63 15.69 -8.40
C GLU A 204 13.32 16.36 -9.74
N ALA A 205 14.19 17.28 -10.18
CA ALA A 205 14.01 17.97 -11.45
C ALA A 205 13.97 16.99 -12.64
N GLN A 206 14.80 15.95 -12.62
CA GLN A 206 14.80 14.89 -13.63
C GLN A 206 13.49 14.07 -13.59
N MET A 207 13.02 13.68 -12.41
CA MET A 207 11.75 12.96 -12.25
C MET A 207 10.57 13.77 -12.76
N ILE A 208 10.53 15.08 -12.47
CA ILE A 208 9.51 16.01 -12.98
C ILE A 208 9.58 16.10 -14.50
N ALA A 209 10.77 16.26 -15.09
CA ALA A 209 10.97 16.35 -16.52
C ALA A 209 10.54 15.08 -17.28
N GLN A 210 10.67 13.91 -16.65
CA GLN A 210 10.23 12.61 -17.18
C GLN A 210 8.74 12.35 -16.99
N THR A 211 8.05 13.16 -16.17
CA THR A 211 6.63 12.98 -15.88
C THR A 211 5.79 13.88 -16.81
N PRO A 212 5.00 13.33 -17.74
CA PRO A 212 4.20 14.12 -18.69
C PRO A 212 3.28 15.17 -18.05
N LEU A 213 2.75 14.90 -16.83
CA LEU A 213 1.95 15.88 -16.09
C LEU A 213 2.79 16.97 -15.39
N GLY A 214 4.13 16.98 -15.55
CA GLY A 214 5.02 18.07 -15.18
C GLY A 214 5.18 18.28 -13.66
N ARG A 215 4.90 17.27 -12.83
CA ARG A 215 5.09 17.35 -11.37
C ARG A 215 5.29 15.97 -10.75
N LEU A 216 5.79 15.94 -9.53
CA LEU A 216 5.68 14.76 -8.67
C LEU A 216 4.21 14.50 -8.31
N GLY A 217 3.86 13.25 -8.11
CA GLY A 217 2.59 12.87 -7.52
C GLY A 217 2.55 13.24 -6.03
N GLN A 218 1.33 13.28 -5.50
CA GLN A 218 1.06 13.45 -4.07
C GLN A 218 0.31 12.23 -3.55
N PRO A 219 0.33 11.90 -2.25
CA PRO A 219 -0.52 10.84 -1.68
C PRO A 219 -2.00 10.99 -2.04
N SER A 220 -2.47 12.24 -2.22
CA SER A 220 -3.82 12.55 -2.68
C SER A 220 -4.12 12.19 -4.14
N ASP A 221 -3.11 11.96 -4.97
CA ASP A 221 -3.30 11.46 -6.34
C ASP A 221 -3.51 9.94 -6.35
N ILE A 222 -2.96 9.23 -5.37
CA ILE A 222 -3.02 7.77 -5.25
C ILE A 222 -4.28 7.32 -4.51
N ALA A 223 -4.63 8.02 -3.44
CA ALA A 223 -5.70 7.64 -2.53
C ALA A 223 -7.08 7.46 -3.18
N PRO A 224 -7.53 8.30 -4.13
CA PRO A 224 -8.81 8.10 -4.81
C PRO A 224 -8.89 6.81 -5.61
N VAL A 225 -7.76 6.35 -6.20
CA VAL A 225 -7.71 5.09 -6.93
C VAL A 225 -7.83 3.91 -5.96
N ALA A 226 -7.22 3.99 -4.77
CA ALA A 226 -7.40 2.98 -3.73
C ALA A 226 -8.86 2.91 -3.24
N VAL A 227 -9.52 4.06 -3.04
CA VAL A 227 -10.95 4.12 -2.72
C VAL A 227 -11.81 3.47 -3.82
N PHE A 228 -11.55 3.80 -5.09
CA PHE A 228 -12.24 3.19 -6.23
C PHE A 228 -12.06 1.67 -6.24
N LEU A 229 -10.84 1.17 -6.10
CA LEU A 229 -10.56 -0.26 -6.07
C LEU A 229 -11.16 -0.97 -4.84
N ALA A 230 -11.33 -0.28 -3.71
CA ALA A 230 -11.98 -0.80 -2.53
C ALA A 230 -13.52 -0.85 -2.67
N SER A 231 -14.09 0.00 -3.52
CA SER A 231 -15.53 0.22 -3.64
C SER A 231 -16.22 -0.76 -4.58
N PRO A 232 -17.58 -0.84 -4.53
CA PRO A 232 -18.36 -1.59 -5.51
C PRO A 232 -18.24 -1.09 -6.95
N GLU A 233 -17.78 0.14 -7.18
CA GLU A 233 -17.60 0.71 -8.52
C GLU A 233 -16.56 -0.06 -9.36
N SER A 234 -15.68 -0.83 -8.72
CA SER A 234 -14.65 -1.66 -9.35
C SER A 234 -14.93 -3.16 -9.33
N PHE A 235 -16.25 -3.60 -9.13
CA PHE A 235 -16.66 -4.98 -9.02
C PHE A 235 -16.12 -5.90 -10.10
N TRP A 236 -15.88 -5.41 -11.41
CA TRP A 236 -15.42 -6.21 -12.55
C TRP A 236 -13.91 -6.04 -12.82
N ILE A 237 -13.18 -5.49 -11.84
CA ILE A 237 -11.74 -5.23 -11.93
C ILE A 237 -11.01 -6.12 -10.92
N THR A 238 -10.22 -7.09 -11.43
CA THR A 238 -9.33 -7.92 -10.63
C THR A 238 -8.13 -8.40 -11.47
N GLY A 239 -6.96 -8.48 -10.85
CA GLY A 239 -5.70 -8.86 -11.51
C GLY A 239 -5.00 -7.71 -12.24
N GLU A 240 -5.50 -6.48 -12.12
CA GLU A 240 -4.97 -5.31 -12.80
C GLU A 240 -3.86 -4.62 -11.99
N ILE A 241 -2.89 -4.08 -12.73
CA ILE A 241 -1.85 -3.19 -12.23
C ILE A 241 -2.11 -1.80 -12.83
N ILE A 242 -2.69 -0.90 -12.03
CA ILE A 242 -3.11 0.42 -12.49
C ILE A 242 -1.99 1.42 -12.26
N ALA A 243 -1.41 1.94 -13.34
CA ALA A 243 -0.41 2.98 -13.26
C ALA A 243 -1.04 4.33 -12.84
N VAL A 244 -0.53 4.90 -11.76
CA VAL A 244 -0.89 6.25 -11.26
C VAL A 244 0.42 7.05 -11.16
N ALA A 245 0.97 7.40 -12.33
CA ALA A 245 2.36 7.84 -12.48
C ALA A 245 2.51 9.14 -13.28
N GLY A 246 1.42 9.90 -13.47
CA GLY A 246 1.48 11.14 -14.25
C GLY A 246 1.90 10.95 -15.72
N GLY A 247 1.78 9.72 -16.25
CA GLY A 247 2.19 9.33 -17.60
C GLY A 247 3.60 8.74 -17.70
N ASN A 248 4.38 8.73 -16.63
CA ASN A 248 5.73 8.12 -16.59
C ASN A 248 5.61 6.61 -16.32
N ARG A 249 5.87 5.80 -17.37
CA ARG A 249 5.77 4.33 -17.35
C ARG A 249 6.46 3.68 -18.55
#